data_5c6a0eb65a68a6bc8c6906426b036d5a
#
_entry.id   5c6a0eb65a68a6bc8c6906426b036d5a
#
_cell.length_a   1.000
_cell.length_b   1.000
_cell.length_c   1.000
_cell.angle_alpha   90.00
_cell.angle_beta   90.00
_cell.angle_gamma   90.00
#
_symmetry.space_group_name_H-M   'P 1'
#
loop_
_entity.id
_entity.type
_entity.pdbx_description
1 polymer ?
#
loop_
_entity_poly.entity_id
_entity_poly.type
_entity_poly.pdbx_seq_one_letter_code
_entity_poly.pdbx_strand_id
1 'polypeptide(L)'
;FLRLVWKSLDLPTPTRAQLAMARYLQHGGKRIQLQCFRGLGKSWVTAAFVLWNLFVDRDKKIMVVSASKQRADDFSIFCQKVIIEVAWLNHLAPKDDDQRWSRVSFDVTGARPAQSPSVKSVGVTGQLTGSRADILIADDIETPSNSATDMMREKLLQLVTEFESVLTPKPDSRIVF
;
A
#
# COMPACT_ATOMS: atom_id res chain seq x y z
N PHE A 1 -8.17 -0.82 -14.95
CA PHE A 1 -8.12 -1.61 -13.72
C PHE A 1 -9.13 -1.10 -12.69
N LEU A 2 -9.03 0.17 -12.19
CA LEU A 2 -9.92 0.70 -11.15
C LEU A 2 -11.41 0.49 -11.46
N ARG A 3 -11.86 0.82 -12.67
CA ARG A 3 -13.26 0.64 -13.08
C ARG A 3 -13.73 -0.80 -13.04
N LEU A 4 -12.83 -1.75 -13.36
CA LEU A 4 -13.14 -3.18 -13.31
C LEU A 4 -13.28 -3.66 -11.86
N VAL A 5 -12.37 -3.25 -10.97
CA VAL A 5 -12.47 -3.55 -9.53
C VAL A 5 -13.78 -3.00 -8.97
N TRP A 6 -14.12 -1.73 -9.25
CA TRP A 6 -15.38 -1.10 -8.80
C TRP A 6 -16.61 -1.87 -9.28
N LYS A 7 -16.64 -2.22 -10.57
CA LYS A 7 -17.74 -3.01 -11.15
C LYS A 7 -17.85 -4.39 -10.49
N SER A 8 -16.72 -5.07 -10.24
CA SER A 8 -16.74 -6.40 -9.62
C SER A 8 -17.20 -6.39 -8.15
N LEU A 9 -17.13 -5.24 -7.48
CA LEU A 9 -17.53 -5.05 -6.09
C LEU A 9 -18.88 -4.32 -5.97
N ASP A 10 -19.63 -4.20 -7.06
CA ASP A 10 -20.92 -3.48 -7.14
C ASP A 10 -20.88 -2.06 -6.57
N LEU A 11 -19.71 -1.40 -6.69
CA LEU A 11 -19.54 -0.03 -6.25
C LEU A 11 -20.06 0.96 -7.32
N PRO A 12 -20.52 2.16 -6.90
CA PRO A 12 -20.88 3.23 -7.82
C PRO A 12 -19.74 3.56 -8.77
N THR A 13 -20.04 3.98 -9.99
CA THR A 13 -19.01 4.36 -10.98
C THR A 13 -17.98 5.31 -10.36
N PRO A 14 -16.67 5.05 -10.54
CA PRO A 14 -15.63 5.91 -9.97
C PRO A 14 -15.79 7.36 -10.42
N THR A 15 -15.73 8.27 -9.46
CA THR A 15 -15.80 9.71 -9.71
C THR A 15 -14.61 10.21 -10.52
N ARG A 16 -14.73 11.41 -11.13
CA ARG A 16 -13.60 12.05 -11.83
C ARG A 16 -12.39 12.24 -10.92
N ALA A 17 -12.61 12.60 -9.64
CA ALA A 17 -11.53 12.76 -8.66
C ALA A 17 -10.82 11.42 -8.36
N GLN A 18 -11.55 10.32 -8.18
CA GLN A 18 -10.97 8.99 -7.97
C GLN A 18 -10.17 8.52 -9.20
N LEU A 19 -10.66 8.79 -10.41
CA LEU A 19 -9.93 8.47 -11.64
C LEU A 19 -8.66 9.32 -11.79
N ALA A 20 -8.72 10.62 -11.44
CA ALA A 20 -7.55 11.50 -11.44
C ALA A 20 -6.50 11.03 -10.42
N MET A 21 -6.93 10.65 -9.21
CA MET A 21 -6.05 10.09 -8.18
C MET A 21 -5.38 8.79 -8.67
N ALA A 22 -6.13 7.87 -9.27
CA ALA A 22 -5.57 6.63 -9.80
C ALA A 22 -4.51 6.88 -10.90
N ARG A 23 -4.76 7.84 -11.79
CA ARG A 23 -3.79 8.25 -12.82
C ARG A 23 -2.54 8.88 -12.20
N TYR A 24 -2.71 9.72 -11.18
CA TYR A 24 -1.59 10.34 -10.48
C TYR A 24 -0.73 9.29 -9.76
N LEU A 25 -1.36 8.31 -9.09
CA LEU A 25 -0.65 7.18 -8.50
C LEU A 25 0.12 6.37 -9.55
N GLN A 26 -0.46 6.17 -10.73
CA GLN A 26 0.16 5.39 -11.80
C GLN A 26 1.33 6.12 -12.46
N HIS A 27 1.19 7.41 -12.77
CA HIS A 27 2.13 8.18 -13.59
C HIS A 27 2.93 9.25 -12.83
N GLY A 28 2.67 9.41 -11.52
CA GLY A 28 3.39 10.36 -10.68
C GLY A 28 4.88 10.03 -10.54
N GLY A 29 5.64 11.00 -10.06
CA GLY A 29 7.07 10.88 -9.85
C GLY A 29 7.48 9.91 -8.73
N LYS A 30 8.77 9.93 -8.39
CA LYS A 30 9.33 9.05 -7.34
C LYS A 30 8.80 9.37 -5.94
N ARG A 31 8.45 10.61 -5.68
CA ARG A 31 7.82 11.06 -4.43
C ARG A 31 6.57 11.83 -4.78
N ILE A 32 5.44 11.32 -4.33
CA ILE A 32 4.13 11.93 -4.59
C ILE A 32 3.37 12.09 -3.29
N GLN A 33 2.57 13.12 -3.21
CA GLN A 33 1.70 13.40 -2.08
C GLN A 33 0.26 13.51 -2.56
N LEU A 34 -0.65 12.81 -1.86
CA LEU A 34 -2.08 12.82 -2.13
C LEU A 34 -2.81 13.47 -0.95
N GLN A 35 -3.23 14.71 -1.13
CA GLN A 35 -4.11 15.37 -0.18
C GLN A 35 -5.56 15.24 -0.65
N CYS A 36 -6.36 14.55 0.12
CA CYS A 36 -7.75 14.24 -0.21
C CYS A 36 -8.67 14.59 0.95
N PHE A 37 -9.86 15.09 0.65
CA PHE A 37 -10.89 15.25 1.66
C PHE A 37 -11.41 13.88 2.14
N ARG A 38 -11.89 13.84 3.37
CA ARG A 38 -12.48 12.62 3.96
C ARG A 38 -13.71 12.19 3.15
N GLY A 39 -13.82 10.90 2.86
CA GLY A 39 -14.92 10.33 2.08
C GLY A 39 -14.67 10.22 0.57
N LEU A 40 -13.54 10.72 0.04
CA LEU A 40 -13.19 10.52 -1.38
C LEU A 40 -12.95 9.06 -1.75
N GLY A 41 -12.71 8.19 -0.77
CA GLY A 41 -12.34 6.78 -1.00
C GLY A 41 -10.86 6.58 -1.29
N LYS A 42 -9.98 7.41 -0.69
CA LYS A 42 -8.52 7.30 -0.84
C LYS A 42 -8.04 5.86 -0.65
N SER A 43 -8.40 5.20 0.44
CA SER A 43 -7.95 3.85 0.75
C SER A 43 -8.39 2.82 -0.30
N TRP A 44 -9.58 2.98 -0.88
CA TRP A 44 -10.07 2.13 -1.96
C TRP A 44 -9.23 2.27 -3.23
N VAL A 45 -8.94 3.51 -3.64
CA VAL A 45 -8.13 3.77 -4.84
C VAL A 45 -6.69 3.35 -4.61
N THR A 46 -6.15 3.54 -3.39
CA THR A 46 -4.81 3.11 -3.02
C THR A 46 -4.69 1.58 -3.00
N ALA A 47 -5.70 0.87 -2.47
CA ALA A 47 -5.73 -0.60 -2.53
C ALA A 47 -5.79 -1.10 -3.98
N ALA A 48 -6.64 -0.50 -4.82
CA ALA A 48 -6.68 -0.82 -6.25
C ALA A 48 -5.33 -0.55 -6.93
N PHE A 49 -4.59 0.48 -6.53
CA PHE A 49 -3.23 0.76 -7.02
C PHE A 49 -2.23 -0.31 -6.58
N VAL A 50 -2.27 -0.75 -5.32
CA VAL A 50 -1.43 -1.86 -4.82
C VAL A 50 -1.70 -3.12 -5.65
N LEU A 51 -2.97 -3.49 -5.79
CA LEU A 51 -3.36 -4.70 -6.53
C LEU A 51 -3.05 -4.61 -8.02
N TRP A 52 -3.16 -3.42 -8.61
CA TRP A 52 -2.74 -3.20 -9.99
C TRP A 52 -1.25 -3.45 -10.20
N ASN A 53 -0.39 -2.96 -9.29
CA ASN A 53 1.05 -3.22 -9.35
C ASN A 53 1.36 -4.71 -9.27
N LEU A 54 0.72 -5.44 -8.35
CA LEU A 54 0.90 -6.89 -8.19
C LEU A 54 0.32 -7.70 -9.35
N PHE A 55 -0.73 -7.19 -9.98
CA PHE A 55 -1.32 -7.80 -11.16
C PHE A 55 -0.40 -7.69 -12.39
N VAL A 56 0.26 -6.53 -12.56
CA VAL A 56 1.20 -6.27 -13.66
C VAL A 56 2.55 -6.95 -13.42
N ASP A 57 3.04 -6.90 -12.18
CA ASP A 57 4.33 -7.46 -11.79
C ASP A 57 4.22 -8.10 -10.41
N ARG A 58 4.14 -9.43 -10.36
CA ARG A 58 3.99 -10.21 -9.12
C ARG A 58 5.21 -10.12 -8.20
N ASP A 59 6.37 -9.77 -8.74
CA ASP A 59 7.60 -9.62 -7.98
C ASP A 59 7.72 -8.26 -7.27
N LYS A 60 6.81 -7.33 -7.50
CA LYS A 60 6.76 -6.05 -6.78
C LYS A 60 6.63 -6.25 -5.29
N LYS A 61 7.40 -5.46 -4.54
CA LYS A 61 7.39 -5.43 -3.08
C LYS A 61 6.83 -4.09 -2.63
N ILE A 62 5.74 -4.13 -1.87
CA ILE A 62 5.00 -2.94 -1.45
C ILE A 62 4.95 -2.90 0.08
N MET A 63 5.39 -1.80 0.66
CA MET A 63 5.29 -1.55 2.09
C MET A 63 4.22 -0.49 2.35
N VAL A 64 3.30 -0.79 3.24
CA VAL A 64 2.28 0.15 3.69
C VAL A 64 2.58 0.56 5.12
N VAL A 65 2.79 1.85 5.33
CA VAL A 65 3.08 2.46 6.64
C VAL A 65 1.89 3.33 7.02
N SER A 66 1.37 3.15 8.22
CA SER A 66 0.29 3.99 8.77
C SER A 66 0.65 4.49 10.17
N ALA A 67 -0.11 5.46 10.71
CA ALA A 67 0.13 5.99 12.05
C ALA A 67 0.14 4.92 13.15
N SER A 68 -0.62 3.83 12.97
CA SER A 68 -0.62 2.68 13.86
C SER A 68 -0.51 1.36 13.09
N LYS A 69 0.03 0.35 13.77
CA LYS A 69 0.09 -1.02 13.22
C LYS A 69 -1.28 -1.54 12.82
N GLN A 70 -2.30 -1.31 13.65
CA GLN A 70 -3.66 -1.78 13.35
C GLN A 70 -4.20 -1.22 12.04
N ARG A 71 -4.05 0.09 11.79
CA ARG A 71 -4.49 0.70 10.51
C ARG A 71 -3.77 0.11 9.31
N ALA A 72 -2.46 -0.11 9.43
CA ALA A 72 -1.68 -0.75 8.37
C ALA A 72 -2.15 -2.19 8.12
N ASP A 73 -2.41 -2.96 9.19
CA ASP A 73 -2.93 -4.32 9.09
C ASP A 73 -4.34 -4.35 8.47
N ASP A 74 -5.22 -3.43 8.84
CA ASP A 74 -6.58 -3.31 8.29
C ASP A 74 -6.53 -3.04 6.77
N PHE A 75 -5.58 -2.22 6.31
CA PHE A 75 -5.37 -1.98 4.88
C PHE A 75 -4.88 -3.25 4.16
N SER A 76 -3.95 -4.01 4.77
CA SER A 76 -3.48 -5.28 4.22
C SER A 76 -4.62 -6.30 4.10
N ILE A 77 -5.42 -6.46 5.16
CA ILE A 77 -6.61 -7.31 5.15
C ILE A 77 -7.59 -6.88 4.06
N PHE A 78 -7.78 -5.57 3.88
CA PHE A 78 -8.65 -5.05 2.84
C PHE A 78 -8.16 -5.43 1.44
N CYS A 79 -6.86 -5.31 1.15
CA CYS A 79 -6.28 -5.79 -0.11
C CYS A 79 -6.53 -7.29 -0.33
N GLN A 80 -6.33 -8.11 0.71
CA GLN A 80 -6.58 -9.55 0.64
C GLN A 80 -8.05 -9.87 0.33
N LYS A 81 -8.99 -9.18 0.99
CA LYS A 81 -10.42 -9.33 0.71
C LYS A 81 -10.76 -8.99 -0.74
N VAL A 82 -10.22 -7.90 -1.27
CA VAL A 82 -10.44 -7.53 -2.69
C VAL A 82 -9.88 -8.60 -3.64
N ILE A 83 -8.72 -9.21 -3.34
CA ILE A 83 -8.18 -10.33 -4.13
C ILE A 83 -9.15 -11.51 -4.15
N ILE A 84 -9.76 -11.83 -3.01
CA ILE A 84 -10.67 -12.98 -2.88
C ILE A 84 -12.02 -12.69 -3.55
N GLU A 85 -12.59 -11.52 -3.32
CA GLU A 85 -13.94 -11.14 -3.80
C GLU A 85 -13.97 -10.87 -5.32
N VAL A 86 -12.89 -10.37 -5.89
CA VAL A 86 -12.81 -10.04 -7.30
C VAL A 86 -12.35 -11.26 -8.10
N ALA A 87 -13.27 -11.97 -8.74
CA ALA A 87 -13.02 -13.26 -9.39
C ALA A 87 -11.80 -13.28 -10.33
N TRP A 88 -11.58 -12.21 -11.12
CA TRP A 88 -10.42 -12.13 -12.03
C TRP A 88 -9.10 -11.76 -11.31
N LEU A 89 -9.13 -11.37 -10.03
CA LEU A 89 -7.93 -11.22 -9.18
C LEU A 89 -7.63 -12.45 -8.34
N ASN A 90 -8.56 -13.38 -8.22
CA ASN A 90 -8.43 -14.54 -7.32
C ASN A 90 -7.22 -15.42 -7.66
N HIS A 91 -6.70 -15.37 -8.88
CA HIS A 91 -5.46 -16.04 -9.26
C HIS A 91 -4.19 -15.51 -8.53
N LEU A 92 -4.29 -14.36 -7.82
CA LEU A 92 -3.25 -13.82 -6.96
C LEU A 92 -3.33 -14.36 -5.53
N ALA A 93 -4.47 -14.95 -5.13
CA ALA A 93 -4.63 -15.58 -3.83
C ALA A 93 -3.72 -16.80 -3.66
N PRO A 94 -3.32 -17.15 -2.42
CA PRO A 94 -2.52 -18.34 -2.18
C PRO A 94 -3.23 -19.59 -2.69
N LYS A 95 -2.44 -20.52 -3.24
CA LYS A 95 -2.92 -21.84 -3.68
C LYS A 95 -2.59 -22.91 -2.66
N ASP A 96 -1.55 -22.68 -1.88
CA ASP A 96 -1.01 -23.62 -0.93
C ASP A 96 -0.93 -22.98 0.47
N ASP A 97 -1.11 -23.79 1.51
CA ASP A 97 -1.09 -23.36 2.91
C ASP A 97 0.28 -22.82 3.37
N ASP A 98 1.35 -23.19 2.68
CA ASP A 98 2.72 -22.72 2.98
C ASP A 98 2.97 -21.30 2.49
N GLN A 99 2.08 -20.73 1.69
CA GLN A 99 2.25 -19.38 1.19
C GLN A 99 1.94 -18.35 2.29
N ARG A 100 2.81 -17.35 2.45
CA ARG A 100 2.60 -16.28 3.43
C ARG A 100 1.29 -15.53 3.14
N TRP A 101 0.33 -15.62 4.06
CA TRP A 101 -0.97 -14.97 3.97
C TRP A 101 -1.46 -14.58 5.36
N SER A 102 -0.94 -13.46 5.86
CA SER A 102 -1.29 -12.95 7.19
C SER A 102 -1.72 -11.48 7.11
N ARG A 103 -2.33 -10.99 8.19
CA ARG A 103 -2.72 -9.57 8.29
C ARG A 103 -1.53 -8.61 8.17
N VAL A 104 -0.34 -9.03 8.60
CA VAL A 104 0.87 -8.19 8.62
C VAL A 104 1.59 -8.22 7.29
N SER A 105 1.52 -9.36 6.59
CA SER A 105 2.23 -9.53 5.33
C SER A 105 1.65 -10.67 4.51
N PHE A 106 1.66 -10.53 3.20
CA PHE A 106 1.25 -11.60 2.30
C PHE A 106 2.06 -11.61 1.00
N ASP A 107 2.11 -12.78 0.39
CA ASP A 107 2.67 -12.97 -0.94
C ASP A 107 1.55 -13.30 -1.93
N VAL A 108 1.67 -12.82 -3.16
CA VAL A 108 0.76 -13.22 -4.24
C VAL A 108 1.29 -14.45 -4.94
N THR A 109 0.39 -15.30 -5.39
CA THR A 109 0.74 -16.53 -6.15
C THR A 109 1.52 -16.18 -7.40
N GLY A 110 2.62 -16.91 -7.63
CA GLY A 110 3.52 -16.75 -8.77
C GLY A 110 4.58 -15.67 -8.58
N ALA A 111 4.65 -15.01 -7.41
CA ALA A 111 5.81 -14.20 -7.04
C ALA A 111 7.04 -15.10 -6.78
N ARG A 112 8.20 -14.64 -7.19
CA ARG A 112 9.46 -15.36 -6.90
C ARG A 112 9.76 -15.32 -5.39
N PRO A 113 10.33 -16.41 -4.84
CA PRO A 113 10.76 -16.44 -3.44
C PRO A 113 11.67 -15.26 -3.11
N ALA A 114 11.34 -14.53 -2.05
CA ALA A 114 12.11 -13.37 -1.58
C ALA A 114 11.95 -13.19 -0.07
N GLN A 115 12.95 -12.55 0.56
CA GLN A 115 12.86 -12.18 1.99
C GLN A 115 11.69 -11.22 2.25
N SER A 116 11.55 -10.19 1.40
CA SER A 116 10.46 -9.22 1.49
C SER A 116 9.18 -9.80 0.88
N PRO A 117 8.04 -9.72 1.57
CA PRO A 117 6.76 -10.15 1.04
C PRO A 117 6.28 -9.26 -0.12
N SER A 118 5.27 -9.70 -0.85
CA SER A 118 4.61 -8.88 -1.88
C SER A 118 3.97 -7.62 -1.26
N VAL A 119 3.31 -7.78 -0.10
CA VAL A 119 2.82 -6.65 0.70
C VAL A 119 3.21 -6.84 2.16
N LYS A 120 3.70 -5.77 2.80
CA LYS A 120 4.00 -5.71 4.23
C LYS A 120 3.34 -4.48 4.83
N SER A 121 2.64 -4.66 5.96
CA SER A 121 2.06 -3.56 6.75
C SER A 121 2.89 -3.28 8.00
N VAL A 122 3.12 -1.99 8.28
CA VAL A 122 3.94 -1.53 9.41
C VAL A 122 3.33 -0.26 10.02
N GLY A 123 3.29 -0.17 11.35
CA GLY A 123 3.05 1.12 12.02
C GLY A 123 4.28 2.02 11.89
N VAL A 124 4.09 3.34 11.81
CA VAL A 124 5.20 4.30 11.61
C VAL A 124 6.30 4.22 12.67
N THR A 125 5.97 3.78 13.88
CA THR A 125 6.93 3.52 14.97
C THR A 125 7.48 2.10 14.97
N GLY A 126 7.04 1.25 14.04
CA GLY A 126 7.52 -0.12 13.91
C GLY A 126 8.86 -0.20 13.18
N GLN A 127 9.46 -1.39 13.18
CA GLN A 127 10.72 -1.64 12.49
C GLN A 127 10.50 -1.64 10.96
N LEU A 128 10.96 -0.59 10.29
CA LEU A 128 10.93 -0.45 8.84
C LEU A 128 12.10 -1.21 8.18
N THR A 129 13.27 -1.16 8.82
CA THR A 129 14.50 -1.81 8.36
C THR A 129 14.37 -3.34 8.33
N GLY A 130 15.18 -4.00 7.52
CA GLY A 130 15.13 -5.47 7.35
C GLY A 130 14.17 -5.97 6.27
N SER A 131 13.42 -5.06 5.62
CA SER A 131 12.64 -5.36 4.42
C SER A 131 12.93 -4.32 3.34
N ARG A 132 12.83 -4.72 2.08
CA ARG A 132 12.96 -3.82 0.93
C ARG A 132 11.62 -3.70 0.24
N ALA A 133 11.33 -2.52 -0.32
CA ALA A 133 10.12 -2.27 -1.07
C ALA A 133 10.42 -1.49 -2.37
N ASP A 134 9.69 -1.81 -3.42
CA ASP A 134 9.68 -1.03 -4.66
C ASP A 134 8.75 0.19 -4.53
N ILE A 135 7.70 0.03 -3.72
CA ILE A 135 6.73 1.09 -3.44
C ILE A 135 6.51 1.15 -1.93
N LEU A 136 6.69 2.33 -1.35
CA LEU A 136 6.31 2.62 0.02
C LEU A 136 5.09 3.55 0.00
N ILE A 137 4.03 3.16 0.70
CA ILE A 137 2.81 3.94 0.85
C ILE A 137 2.70 4.37 2.31
N ALA A 138 2.79 5.67 2.55
CA ALA A 138 2.63 6.30 3.86
C ALA A 138 1.19 6.83 3.99
N ASP A 139 0.28 6.00 4.53
CA ASP A 139 -1.14 6.31 4.63
C ASP A 139 -1.48 6.92 6.00
N ASP A 140 -1.82 8.22 6.00
CA ASP A 140 -2.21 8.97 7.21
C ASP A 140 -1.23 8.75 8.39
N ILE A 141 0.08 8.88 8.13
CA ILE A 141 1.13 8.64 9.13
C ILE A 141 1.18 9.70 10.22
N GLU A 142 0.68 10.91 9.94
CA GLU A 142 0.57 12.00 10.90
C GLU A 142 -0.82 12.02 11.51
N THR A 143 -0.87 12.10 12.84
CA THR A 143 -2.10 12.18 13.64
C THR A 143 -1.89 13.12 14.81
N PRO A 144 -2.96 13.68 15.42
CA PRO A 144 -2.82 14.51 16.61
C PRO A 144 -2.03 13.85 17.74
N SER A 145 -2.07 12.51 17.84
CA SER A 145 -1.37 11.78 18.89
C SER A 145 0.15 11.67 18.68
N ASN A 146 0.65 11.86 17.47
CA ASN A 146 2.09 11.76 17.16
C ASN A 146 2.72 13.02 16.56
N SER A 147 1.95 14.14 16.52
CA SER A 147 2.42 15.43 15.99
C SER A 147 2.00 16.65 16.84
N ALA A 148 1.47 16.40 18.05
CA ALA A 148 0.94 17.47 18.91
C ALA A 148 2.02 18.47 19.38
N THR A 149 3.26 18.03 19.57
CA THR A 149 4.39 18.84 20.02
C THR A 149 5.50 18.89 18.98
N ASP A 150 6.39 19.89 19.06
CA ASP A 150 7.55 20.00 18.17
C ASP A 150 8.43 18.76 18.25
N MET A 151 8.70 18.25 19.45
CA MET A 151 9.49 17.04 19.67
C MET A 151 8.85 15.81 18.97
N MET A 152 7.52 15.68 19.01
CA MET A 152 6.82 14.60 18.32
C MET A 152 6.94 14.74 16.79
N ARG A 153 6.83 15.95 16.28
CA ARG A 153 7.01 16.23 14.84
C ARG A 153 8.42 15.93 14.36
N GLU A 154 9.44 16.32 15.13
CA GLU A 154 10.85 16.00 14.83
C GLU A 154 11.07 14.49 14.80
N LYS A 155 10.55 13.76 15.80
CA LYS A 155 10.63 12.30 15.82
C LYS A 155 9.94 11.67 14.61
N LEU A 156 8.75 12.17 14.24
CA LEU A 156 8.04 11.68 13.05
C LEU A 156 8.86 11.96 11.78
N LEU A 157 9.46 13.14 11.67
CA LEU A 157 10.32 13.50 10.54
C LEU A 157 11.53 12.56 10.42
N GLN A 158 12.18 12.23 11.55
CA GLN A 158 13.28 11.25 11.57
C GLN A 158 12.83 9.89 11.04
N LEU A 159 11.65 9.40 11.47
CA LEU A 159 11.10 8.14 10.97
C LEU A 159 10.80 8.18 9.47
N VAL A 160 10.29 9.32 8.97
CA VAL A 160 10.03 9.51 7.53
C VAL A 160 11.31 9.51 6.70
N THR A 161 12.43 10.02 7.24
CA THR A 161 13.73 9.98 6.53
C THR A 161 14.23 8.55 6.33
N GLU A 162 13.83 7.60 7.17
CA GLU A 162 14.20 6.18 7.01
C GLU A 162 13.51 5.52 5.80
N PHE A 163 12.42 6.08 5.28
CA PHE A 163 11.69 5.51 4.14
C PHE A 163 12.57 5.32 2.91
N GLU A 164 13.53 6.23 2.69
CA GLU A 164 14.47 6.12 1.58
C GLU A 164 15.36 4.87 1.69
N SER A 165 15.76 4.52 2.90
CA SER A 165 16.63 3.36 3.15
C SER A 165 15.93 2.03 2.89
N VAL A 166 14.59 2.03 2.88
CA VAL A 166 13.76 0.84 2.63
C VAL A 166 13.58 0.60 1.13
N LEU A 167 13.63 1.65 0.30
CA LEU A 167 13.42 1.50 -1.13
C LEU A 167 14.50 0.66 -1.79
N THR A 168 14.07 -0.16 -2.75
CA THR A 168 15.00 -0.82 -3.67
C THR A 168 15.61 0.23 -4.63
N PRO A 169 16.87 0.09 -5.02
CA PRO A 169 17.53 1.03 -5.93
C PRO A 169 17.10 0.83 -7.38
N LYS A 170 15.78 0.88 -7.64
CA LYS A 170 15.20 0.75 -8.99
C LYS A 170 14.71 2.12 -9.50
N PRO A 171 14.73 2.35 -10.82
CA PRO A 171 14.27 3.62 -11.41
C PRO A 171 12.80 3.96 -11.09
N ASP A 172 11.97 2.93 -10.92
CA ASP A 172 10.52 3.03 -10.66
C ASP A 172 10.14 2.92 -9.17
N SER A 173 11.15 2.78 -8.29
CA SER A 173 10.90 2.81 -6.84
C SER A 173 10.39 4.17 -6.41
N ARG A 174 9.35 4.19 -5.55
CA ARG A 174 8.66 5.41 -5.17
C ARG A 174 8.10 5.42 -3.76
N ILE A 175 7.90 6.62 -3.25
CA ILE A 175 7.17 6.89 -2.00
C ILE A 175 5.89 7.65 -2.34
N VAL A 176 4.78 7.19 -1.75
CA VAL A 176 3.45 7.81 -1.84
C VAL A 176 3.07 8.26 -0.43
N PHE A 177 2.80 9.55 -0.25
CA PHE A 177 2.28 10.13 0.99
C PHE A 177 0.81 10.46 0.87
#